data_9efedd3b938e91938f1e370572db10c4
#
_entry.id   9efedd3b938e91938f1e370572db10c4
#
_cell.length_a   1.000
_cell.length_b   1.000
_cell.length_c   1.000
_cell.angle_alpha   90.00
_cell.angle_beta   90.00
_cell.angle_gamma   90.00
#
_symmetry.space_group_name_H-M   'P 1'
#
loop_
_entity.id
_entity.type
_entity.pdbx_description
1 polymer ?
#
loop_
_entity_poly.entity_id
_entity_poly.type
_entity_poly.pdbx_seq_one_letter_code
_entity_poly.pdbx_strand_id
1 'polypeptide(L)'
;MVDLNVKINNFSLRNPILTASGTFGYGLEFQDLVPLEELGGIIVKGTTLEKREGNDYPRMAETASGMLNCVGLQNKGVDYFCENIYPKLKDIDTNFIVNVSGNSPENYAECAARIDSLDKIPAIELNISCPNVKDGGMAFGVTCEGAASVVKAVRKSYHKTLIVKLSPNVTNISDIARACEAEGANAVSLINTLMGMAIDIEHRCPKLSIGTGGLSGPAVKPVAVRMVHDVHKAVNIPVIGLGGIMTAEDAIEFFMAGATAVEIGTANFIDPTVTLKIKNAVASWLERHGCKSVLDIVGVV
;
A
#
# COMPACT_ATOMS: atom_id res chain seq x y z
N MET A 1 5.24 18.22 22.69
CA MET A 1 4.80 17.57 21.42
C MET A 1 5.74 16.43 21.07
N VAL A 2 5.20 15.28 20.77
CA VAL A 2 5.96 14.08 20.34
C VAL A 2 6.42 14.28 18.90
N ASP A 3 7.61 13.81 18.58
CA ASP A 3 8.11 13.76 17.21
C ASP A 3 7.48 12.58 16.45
N LEU A 4 6.71 12.88 15.41
CA LEU A 4 6.10 11.90 14.53
C LEU A 4 6.87 11.73 13.22
N ASN A 5 7.95 12.47 12.99
CA ASN A 5 8.71 12.36 11.75
C ASN A 5 9.36 10.99 11.64
N VAL A 6 9.23 10.40 10.46
CA VAL A 6 9.93 9.16 10.10
C VAL A 6 10.58 9.32 8.72
N LYS A 7 11.62 8.52 8.50
CA LYS A 7 12.36 8.57 7.24
C LYS A 7 12.21 7.26 6.49
N ILE A 8 11.86 7.35 5.22
CA ILE A 8 11.83 6.22 4.29
C ILE A 8 12.90 6.47 3.24
N ASN A 9 14.05 5.82 3.37
CA ASN A 9 15.21 6.03 2.52
C ASN A 9 15.59 7.52 2.41
N ASN A 10 15.36 8.17 1.27
CA ASN A 10 15.81 9.53 0.97
C ASN A 10 14.75 10.62 1.22
N PHE A 11 13.55 10.29 1.62
CA PHE A 11 12.52 11.27 1.94
C PHE A 11 11.95 11.09 3.34
N SER A 12 11.42 12.18 3.90
CA SER A 12 10.84 12.22 5.23
C SER A 12 9.33 12.33 5.14
N LEU A 13 8.65 11.61 6.01
CA LEU A 13 7.23 11.74 6.29
C LEU A 13 7.06 12.59 7.55
N ARG A 14 6.23 13.63 7.52
CA ARG A 14 5.93 14.48 8.70
C ARG A 14 5.23 13.73 9.83
N ASN A 15 4.61 12.60 9.50
CA ASN A 15 4.10 11.61 10.43
C ASN A 15 3.99 10.25 9.72
N PRO A 16 3.90 9.13 10.47
CA PRO A 16 3.98 7.80 9.89
C PRO A 16 2.64 7.25 9.37
N ILE A 17 1.60 8.07 9.26
CA ILE A 17 0.25 7.61 8.89
C ILE A 17 -0.06 8.06 7.46
N LEU A 18 -0.19 7.08 6.56
CA LEU A 18 -0.47 7.26 5.14
C LEU A 18 -1.84 6.69 4.78
N THR A 19 -2.36 7.06 3.61
CA THR A 19 -3.50 6.37 3.02
C THR A 19 -3.04 5.27 2.08
N ALA A 20 -3.72 4.12 2.07
CA ALA A 20 -3.41 3.00 1.19
C ALA A 20 -3.95 3.19 -0.22
N SER A 21 -3.22 2.68 -1.21
CA SER A 21 -3.65 2.66 -2.61
C SER A 21 -5.01 1.98 -2.80
N GLY A 22 -5.82 2.55 -3.69
CA GLY A 22 -7.12 2.02 -4.05
C GLY A 22 -8.27 2.42 -3.12
N THR A 23 -8.01 3.14 -2.03
CA THR A 23 -9.02 3.53 -1.03
C THR A 23 -9.15 5.05 -0.85
N PHE A 24 -8.27 5.83 -1.46
CA PHE A 24 -8.24 7.29 -1.30
C PHE A 24 -8.02 8.03 -2.65
N GLY A 25 -8.39 7.40 -3.77
CA GLY A 25 -8.28 7.99 -5.10
C GLY A 25 -6.89 8.55 -5.41
N TYR A 26 -6.84 9.80 -5.82
CA TYR A 26 -5.61 10.59 -5.96
C TYR A 26 -5.41 11.59 -4.79
N GLY A 27 -6.31 11.54 -3.78
CA GLY A 27 -6.37 12.49 -2.68
C GLY A 27 -7.25 13.71 -2.98
N LEU A 28 -7.27 14.19 -4.21
CA LEU A 28 -8.04 15.38 -4.62
C LEU A 28 -9.54 15.24 -4.35
N GLU A 29 -10.06 14.02 -4.42
CA GLU A 29 -11.46 13.69 -4.16
C GLU A 29 -11.87 13.92 -2.70
N PHE A 30 -10.89 14.03 -1.81
CA PHE A 30 -11.09 14.15 -0.35
C PHE A 30 -10.61 15.49 0.23
N GLN A 31 -10.05 16.39 -0.58
CA GLN A 31 -9.45 17.65 -0.10
C GLN A 31 -10.42 18.57 0.66
N ASP A 32 -11.73 18.48 0.37
CA ASP A 32 -12.75 19.26 1.08
C ASP A 32 -13.11 18.65 2.45
N LEU A 33 -12.70 17.41 2.72
CA LEU A 33 -12.97 16.68 3.96
C LEU A 33 -11.73 16.51 4.85
N VAL A 34 -10.55 16.45 4.23
CA VAL A 34 -9.28 16.15 4.90
C VAL A 34 -8.23 17.14 4.42
N PRO A 35 -7.56 17.89 5.31
CA PRO A 35 -6.38 18.66 4.97
C PRO A 35 -5.24 17.71 4.58
N LEU A 36 -4.99 17.57 3.29
CA LEU A 36 -4.05 16.58 2.74
C LEU A 36 -2.62 16.78 3.24
N GLU A 37 -2.26 18.02 3.52
CA GLU A 37 -0.96 18.44 4.07
C GLU A 37 -0.72 17.95 5.50
N GLU A 38 -1.75 17.54 6.22
CA GLU A 38 -1.60 16.95 7.56
C GLU A 38 -1.31 15.44 7.53
N LEU A 39 -1.51 14.78 6.39
CA LEU A 39 -1.20 13.37 6.23
C LEU A 39 0.32 13.16 6.06
N GLY A 40 0.82 12.03 6.51
CA GLY A 40 2.22 11.63 6.27
C GLY A 40 2.53 11.45 4.79
N GLY A 41 1.54 10.93 4.05
CA GLY A 41 1.58 10.76 2.61
C GLY A 41 0.34 10.06 2.08
N ILE A 42 0.19 10.08 0.77
CA ILE A 42 -0.93 9.49 0.06
C ILE A 42 -0.39 8.50 -0.97
N ILE A 43 -0.70 7.22 -0.80
CA ILE A 43 -0.44 6.22 -1.84
C ILE A 43 -1.60 6.32 -2.83
N VAL A 44 -1.34 6.92 -3.99
CA VAL A 44 -2.38 7.16 -4.97
C VAL A 44 -2.84 5.88 -5.66
N LYS A 45 -3.93 5.99 -6.37
CA LYS A 45 -4.54 4.88 -7.12
C LYS A 45 -3.52 4.15 -8.00
N GLY A 46 -3.62 2.81 -8.03
CA GLY A 46 -2.77 1.96 -8.86
C GLY A 46 -2.76 2.41 -10.32
N THR A 47 -1.56 2.63 -10.85
CA THR A 47 -1.30 3.14 -12.19
C THR A 47 -0.56 2.07 -13.00
N THR A 48 -1.01 1.83 -14.22
CA THR A 48 -0.39 0.89 -15.18
C THR A 48 0.13 1.65 -16.39
N LEU A 49 0.98 1.01 -17.18
CA LEU A 49 1.49 1.63 -18.41
C LEU A 49 0.34 2.11 -19.30
N GLU A 50 -0.61 1.24 -19.57
CA GLU A 50 -1.80 1.53 -20.35
C GLU A 50 -3.06 1.62 -19.47
N LYS A 51 -4.11 2.24 -19.99
CA LYS A 51 -5.44 2.27 -19.39
C LYS A 51 -5.98 0.87 -19.12
N ARG A 52 -6.67 0.68 -17.99
CA ARG A 52 -7.42 -0.54 -17.64
C ARG A 52 -8.83 -0.19 -17.21
N GLU A 53 -9.81 -0.93 -17.74
CA GLU A 53 -11.23 -0.74 -17.39
C GLU A 53 -11.60 -1.41 -16.04
N GLY A 54 -10.77 -2.34 -15.59
CA GLY A 54 -11.07 -3.19 -14.42
C GLY A 54 -11.99 -4.35 -14.78
N ASN A 55 -12.44 -5.07 -13.73
CA ASN A 55 -13.36 -6.19 -13.89
C ASN A 55 -14.82 -5.73 -13.96
N ASP A 56 -15.72 -6.61 -14.39
CA ASP A 56 -17.16 -6.37 -14.41
C ASP A 56 -17.75 -6.28 -12.98
N TYR A 57 -18.93 -5.71 -12.85
CA TYR A 57 -19.66 -5.69 -11.58
C TYR A 57 -20.42 -7.00 -11.33
N PRO A 58 -20.66 -7.36 -10.05
CA PRO A 58 -20.24 -6.67 -8.82
C PRO A 58 -18.76 -6.86 -8.50
N ARG A 59 -18.09 -5.79 -8.02
CA ARG A 59 -16.65 -5.76 -7.72
C ARG A 59 -16.33 -5.74 -6.24
N MET A 60 -17.31 -5.53 -5.39
CA MET A 60 -17.15 -5.37 -3.95
C MET A 60 -18.28 -6.11 -3.24
N ALA A 61 -17.96 -6.72 -2.10
CA ALA A 61 -18.91 -7.39 -1.23
C ALA A 61 -18.48 -7.25 0.23
N GLU A 62 -19.42 -6.90 1.09
CA GLU A 62 -19.18 -6.86 2.53
C GLU A 62 -19.04 -8.28 3.10
N THR A 63 -18.26 -8.38 4.18
CA THR A 63 -18.12 -9.58 5.02
C THR A 63 -18.38 -9.20 6.48
N ALA A 64 -18.48 -10.18 7.38
CA ALA A 64 -18.75 -9.95 8.79
C ALA A 64 -17.74 -9.01 9.47
N SER A 65 -16.48 -8.99 9.03
CA SER A 65 -15.40 -8.18 9.65
C SER A 65 -14.48 -7.55 8.62
N GLY A 66 -15.02 -7.12 7.49
CA GLY A 66 -14.24 -6.49 6.42
C GLY A 66 -14.97 -6.50 5.10
N MET A 67 -14.22 -6.54 4.00
CA MET A 67 -14.79 -6.55 2.66
C MET A 67 -13.94 -7.34 1.68
N LEU A 68 -14.58 -7.84 0.63
CA LEU A 68 -13.95 -8.42 -0.54
C LEU A 68 -13.98 -7.42 -1.69
N ASN A 69 -12.91 -7.36 -2.48
CA ASN A 69 -12.91 -6.60 -3.71
C ASN A 69 -12.20 -7.34 -4.85
N CYS A 70 -12.65 -7.08 -6.06
CA CYS A 70 -12.02 -7.52 -7.29
C CYS A 70 -12.02 -6.39 -8.34
N VAL A 71 -11.62 -5.19 -7.98
CA VAL A 71 -11.70 -4.00 -8.86
C VAL A 71 -10.93 -4.17 -10.18
N GLY A 72 -9.79 -4.88 -10.19
CA GLY A 72 -9.03 -5.20 -11.41
C GLY A 72 -8.17 -4.03 -11.92
N LEU A 73 -7.61 -3.22 -11.02
CA LEU A 73 -6.70 -2.12 -11.35
C LEU A 73 -7.28 -1.08 -12.34
N GLN A 74 -8.56 -0.75 -12.22
CA GLN A 74 -9.17 0.30 -13.06
C GLN A 74 -8.38 1.62 -12.93
N ASN A 75 -7.80 2.09 -14.02
CA ASN A 75 -7.06 3.35 -14.08
C ASN A 75 -6.92 3.84 -15.53
N LYS A 76 -6.49 5.09 -15.73
CA LYS A 76 -6.39 5.72 -17.04
C LYS A 76 -4.99 5.64 -17.67
N GLY A 77 -4.04 4.92 -17.06
CA GLY A 77 -2.67 4.79 -17.54
C GLY A 77 -1.73 5.88 -17.02
N VAL A 78 -0.42 5.62 -17.14
CA VAL A 78 0.63 6.50 -16.59
C VAL A 78 0.71 7.84 -17.31
N ASP A 79 0.50 7.89 -18.61
CA ASP A 79 0.53 9.16 -19.37
C ASP A 79 -0.58 10.09 -18.89
N TYR A 80 -1.80 9.55 -18.69
CA TYR A 80 -2.89 10.34 -18.10
C TYR A 80 -2.55 10.84 -16.69
N PHE A 81 -1.88 10.03 -15.88
CA PHE A 81 -1.42 10.45 -14.56
C PHE A 81 -0.45 11.62 -14.67
N CYS A 82 0.58 11.51 -15.51
CA CYS A 82 1.60 12.54 -15.70
C CYS A 82 1.02 13.85 -16.24
N GLU A 83 0.10 13.78 -17.21
CA GLU A 83 -0.42 14.95 -17.91
C GLU A 83 -1.61 15.62 -17.21
N ASN A 84 -2.47 14.86 -16.54
CA ASN A 84 -3.76 15.35 -16.04
C ASN A 84 -3.90 15.33 -14.51
N ILE A 85 -3.16 14.46 -13.81
CA ILE A 85 -3.25 14.31 -12.36
C ILE A 85 -2.08 15.00 -11.68
N TYR A 86 -0.85 14.66 -12.03
CA TYR A 86 0.35 15.22 -11.41
C TYR A 86 0.39 16.76 -11.37
N PRO A 87 0.00 17.50 -12.43
CA PRO A 87 -0.02 18.97 -12.37
C PRO A 87 -0.91 19.54 -11.27
N LYS A 88 -1.91 18.79 -10.82
CA LYS A 88 -2.82 19.20 -9.74
C LYS A 88 -2.30 18.82 -8.35
N LEU A 89 -1.40 17.82 -8.29
CA LEU A 89 -0.83 17.31 -7.03
C LEU A 89 0.44 18.04 -6.62
N LYS A 90 1.25 18.48 -7.58
CA LYS A 90 2.62 18.96 -7.36
C LYS A 90 2.76 20.17 -6.43
N ASP A 91 1.71 20.96 -6.28
CA ASP A 91 1.70 22.16 -5.45
C ASP A 91 1.08 21.94 -4.06
N ILE A 92 0.59 20.71 -3.77
CA ILE A 92 0.07 20.32 -2.46
C ILE A 92 1.24 19.83 -1.60
N ASP A 93 1.37 20.40 -0.40
CA ASP A 93 2.47 20.08 0.54
C ASP A 93 2.24 18.75 1.28
N THR A 94 2.25 17.64 0.53
CA THR A 94 2.27 16.28 1.09
C THR A 94 3.06 15.34 0.18
N ASN A 95 3.40 14.14 0.68
CA ASN A 95 4.08 13.13 -0.13
C ASN A 95 3.06 12.31 -0.93
N PHE A 96 3.04 12.49 -2.24
CA PHE A 96 2.30 11.60 -3.14
C PHE A 96 3.22 10.47 -3.62
N ILE A 97 2.84 9.23 -3.32
CA ILE A 97 3.56 8.02 -3.72
C ILE A 97 2.71 7.30 -4.75
N VAL A 98 3.27 7.02 -5.93
CA VAL A 98 2.49 6.39 -7.01
C VAL A 98 2.55 4.88 -6.88
N ASN A 99 1.38 4.23 -6.71
CA ASN A 99 1.30 2.78 -6.77
C ASN A 99 1.37 2.34 -8.23
N VAL A 100 2.36 1.50 -8.56
CA VAL A 100 2.66 1.05 -9.93
C VAL A 100 2.37 -0.43 -10.06
N SER A 101 1.63 -0.80 -11.10
CA SER A 101 1.35 -2.19 -11.46
C SER A 101 1.62 -2.46 -12.93
N GLY A 102 1.97 -3.70 -13.28
CA GLY A 102 2.23 -4.13 -14.64
C GLY A 102 1.88 -5.61 -14.85
N ASN A 103 2.00 -6.10 -16.07
CA ASN A 103 1.80 -7.50 -16.45
C ASN A 103 3.10 -8.17 -16.90
N SER A 104 4.19 -7.44 -17.00
CA SER A 104 5.56 -7.95 -17.21
C SER A 104 6.57 -7.04 -16.51
N PRO A 105 7.79 -7.51 -16.22
CA PRO A 105 8.86 -6.68 -15.66
C PRO A 105 9.14 -5.42 -16.49
N GLU A 106 9.04 -5.51 -17.81
CA GLU A 106 9.23 -4.40 -18.74
C GLU A 106 8.13 -3.34 -18.60
N ASN A 107 6.86 -3.77 -18.45
CA ASN A 107 5.74 -2.84 -18.23
C ASN A 107 5.87 -2.08 -16.90
N TYR A 108 6.31 -2.76 -15.83
CA TYR A 108 6.61 -2.09 -14.57
C TYR A 108 7.73 -1.07 -14.73
N ALA A 109 8.81 -1.45 -15.41
CA ALA A 109 9.99 -0.60 -15.62
C ALA A 109 9.66 0.64 -16.46
N GLU A 110 8.90 0.48 -17.54
CA GLU A 110 8.49 1.59 -18.41
C GLU A 110 7.53 2.55 -17.68
N CYS A 111 6.55 2.01 -16.96
CA CYS A 111 5.64 2.83 -16.14
C CYS A 111 6.42 3.63 -15.08
N ALA A 112 7.34 2.99 -14.37
CA ALA A 112 8.17 3.63 -13.36
C ALA A 112 9.09 4.71 -13.95
N ALA A 113 9.68 4.48 -15.14
CA ALA A 113 10.53 5.44 -15.83
C ALA A 113 9.80 6.76 -16.17
N ARG A 114 8.50 6.68 -16.55
CA ARG A 114 7.67 7.86 -16.78
C ARG A 114 7.49 8.70 -15.50
N ILE A 115 7.36 8.04 -14.36
CA ILE A 115 7.17 8.67 -13.05
C ILE A 115 8.50 9.21 -12.50
N ASP A 116 9.64 8.63 -12.85
CA ASP A 116 10.97 9.06 -12.38
C ASP A 116 11.28 10.52 -12.70
N SER A 117 10.76 11.02 -13.84
CA SER A 117 10.91 12.41 -14.27
C SER A 117 10.10 13.44 -13.46
N LEU A 118 9.14 12.99 -12.63
CA LEU A 118 8.24 13.87 -11.88
C LEU A 118 8.89 14.31 -10.57
N ASP A 119 9.42 15.51 -10.50
CA ASP A 119 10.25 16.03 -9.39
C ASP A 119 9.59 15.98 -8.01
N LYS A 120 8.26 16.19 -7.92
CA LYS A 120 7.49 16.19 -6.66
C LYS A 120 6.99 14.80 -6.23
N ILE A 121 7.27 13.75 -6.99
CA ILE A 121 6.97 12.38 -6.59
C ILE A 121 8.24 11.78 -5.96
N PRO A 122 8.29 11.58 -4.62
CA PRO A 122 9.50 11.10 -3.93
C PRO A 122 9.72 9.60 -4.05
N ALA A 123 8.65 8.84 -4.30
CA ALA A 123 8.67 7.38 -4.30
C ALA A 123 7.60 6.78 -5.19
N ILE A 124 7.79 5.52 -5.58
CA ILE A 124 6.74 4.63 -6.08
C ILE A 124 6.56 3.45 -5.14
N GLU A 125 5.33 2.90 -5.12
CA GLU A 125 5.00 1.63 -4.50
C GLU A 125 4.72 0.59 -5.59
N LEU A 126 5.61 -0.38 -5.79
CA LEU A 126 5.43 -1.47 -6.73
C LEU A 126 4.42 -2.48 -6.20
N ASN A 127 3.28 -2.59 -6.84
CA ASN A 127 2.28 -3.59 -6.53
C ASN A 127 2.54 -4.88 -7.32
N ILE A 128 3.36 -5.76 -6.78
CA ILE A 128 3.70 -7.05 -7.39
C ILE A 128 2.67 -8.16 -7.04
N SER A 129 1.63 -7.82 -6.28
CA SER A 129 0.66 -8.78 -5.72
C SER A 129 -0.53 -9.02 -6.63
N CYS A 130 -0.62 -8.41 -7.81
CA CYS A 130 -1.81 -8.49 -8.66
C CYS A 130 -1.96 -9.91 -9.26
N PRO A 131 -3.03 -10.65 -8.89
CA PRO A 131 -3.23 -12.02 -9.40
C PRO A 131 -3.78 -12.05 -10.84
N ASN A 132 -4.04 -10.89 -11.44
CA ASN A 132 -4.76 -10.76 -12.69
C ASN A 132 -3.81 -10.68 -13.90
N VAL A 133 -3.09 -11.75 -14.19
CA VAL A 133 -2.55 -11.95 -15.52
C VAL A 133 -3.48 -12.93 -16.23
N LYS A 134 -4.42 -12.44 -17.03
CA LYS A 134 -5.07 -13.22 -18.08
C LYS A 134 -3.92 -13.73 -18.95
N ASP A 135 -3.82 -14.99 -19.17
CA ASP A 135 -2.80 -15.72 -19.97
C ASP A 135 -1.71 -16.47 -19.18
N GLY A 136 -2.06 -17.03 -18.02
CA GLY A 136 -1.24 -18.06 -17.38
C GLY A 136 0.01 -17.57 -16.65
N GLY A 137 0.17 -16.26 -16.45
CA GLY A 137 1.25 -15.69 -15.66
C GLY A 137 0.95 -15.78 -14.16
N MET A 138 1.84 -16.41 -13.40
CA MET A 138 1.80 -16.36 -11.93
C MET A 138 2.01 -14.91 -11.49
N ALA A 139 1.30 -14.50 -10.42
CA ALA A 139 1.55 -13.21 -9.78
C ALA A 139 3.04 -13.14 -9.37
N PHE A 140 3.75 -12.10 -9.81
CA PHE A 140 5.19 -11.96 -9.55
C PHE A 140 5.56 -11.99 -8.06
N GLY A 141 4.65 -11.54 -7.21
CA GLY A 141 4.87 -11.46 -5.77
C GLY A 141 4.67 -12.77 -5.00
N VAL A 142 4.49 -13.92 -5.65
CA VAL A 142 4.32 -15.22 -4.96
C VAL A 142 5.58 -16.08 -4.96
N THR A 143 6.61 -15.71 -5.73
CA THR A 143 7.93 -16.36 -5.72
C THR A 143 9.03 -15.33 -5.56
N CYS A 144 10.17 -15.75 -4.99
CA CYS A 144 11.36 -14.90 -4.84
C CYS A 144 11.88 -14.44 -6.22
N GLU A 145 11.94 -15.34 -7.19
CA GLU A 145 12.43 -15.07 -8.54
C GLU A 145 11.52 -14.07 -9.27
N GLY A 146 10.20 -14.22 -9.13
CA GLY A 146 9.21 -13.32 -9.72
C GLY A 146 9.34 -11.90 -9.15
N ALA A 147 9.38 -11.78 -7.83
CA ALA A 147 9.55 -10.51 -7.14
C ALA A 147 10.89 -9.84 -7.52
N ALA A 148 11.99 -10.59 -7.45
CA ALA A 148 13.32 -10.13 -7.83
C ALA A 148 13.39 -9.64 -9.28
N SER A 149 12.75 -10.34 -10.21
CA SER A 149 12.76 -9.98 -11.63
C SER A 149 12.15 -8.60 -11.89
N VAL A 150 11.02 -8.30 -11.24
CA VAL A 150 10.33 -7.02 -11.36
C VAL A 150 11.15 -5.91 -10.71
N VAL A 151 11.63 -6.11 -9.46
CA VAL A 151 12.43 -5.09 -8.76
C VAL A 151 13.70 -4.76 -9.54
N LYS A 152 14.42 -5.76 -10.02
CA LYS A 152 15.61 -5.61 -10.85
C LYS A 152 15.35 -4.84 -12.15
N ALA A 153 14.25 -5.13 -12.83
CA ALA A 153 13.87 -4.43 -14.05
C ALA A 153 13.57 -2.95 -13.78
N VAL A 154 12.76 -2.67 -12.75
CA VAL A 154 12.38 -1.31 -12.37
C VAL A 154 13.59 -0.51 -11.88
N ARG A 155 14.48 -1.11 -11.09
CA ARG A 155 15.66 -0.39 -10.54
C ARG A 155 16.59 0.14 -11.63
N LYS A 156 16.58 -0.43 -12.83
CA LYS A 156 17.39 0.05 -13.96
C LYS A 156 16.91 1.40 -14.52
N SER A 157 15.64 1.73 -14.35
CA SER A 157 14.99 2.90 -14.96
C SER A 157 14.35 3.85 -13.95
N TYR A 158 14.32 3.49 -12.67
CA TYR A 158 13.75 4.31 -11.59
C TYR A 158 14.82 4.55 -10.51
N HIS A 159 15.14 5.83 -10.25
CA HIS A 159 16.30 6.21 -9.42
C HIS A 159 15.92 6.73 -8.04
N LYS A 160 14.63 6.97 -7.77
CA LYS A 160 14.11 7.45 -6.49
C LYS A 160 13.79 6.28 -5.54
N THR A 161 13.11 6.58 -4.44
CA THR A 161 12.74 5.55 -3.46
C THR A 161 11.75 4.55 -4.04
N LEU A 162 12.11 3.28 -3.96
CA LEU A 162 11.34 2.15 -4.44
C LEU A 162 10.81 1.35 -3.27
N ILE A 163 9.51 1.41 -3.05
CA ILE A 163 8.77 0.60 -2.08
C ILE A 163 8.19 -0.61 -2.82
N VAL A 164 8.23 -1.79 -2.24
CA VAL A 164 7.64 -2.99 -2.85
C VAL A 164 6.51 -3.51 -1.99
N LYS A 165 5.28 -3.55 -2.54
CA LYS A 165 4.09 -4.04 -1.86
C LYS A 165 3.92 -5.53 -2.01
N LEU A 166 4.05 -6.25 -0.89
CA LEU A 166 4.10 -7.69 -0.80
C LEU A 166 2.71 -8.33 -0.66
N SER A 167 2.56 -9.51 -1.26
CA SER A 167 1.37 -10.34 -1.14
C SER A 167 1.39 -11.19 0.14
N PRO A 168 0.28 -11.28 0.87
CA PRO A 168 0.15 -12.22 1.98
C PRO A 168 -0.13 -13.66 1.53
N ASN A 169 -0.41 -13.89 0.24
CA ASN A 169 -0.82 -15.19 -0.30
C ASN A 169 0.40 -16.07 -0.62
N VAL A 170 1.31 -16.17 0.33
CA VAL A 170 2.58 -16.90 0.25
C VAL A 170 2.84 -17.66 1.54
N THR A 171 3.66 -18.70 1.49
CA THR A 171 4.03 -19.46 2.68
C THR A 171 5.01 -18.69 3.57
N ASN A 172 6.00 -18.03 2.98
CA ASN A 172 7.02 -17.25 3.68
C ASN A 172 7.22 -15.90 3.00
N ILE A 173 6.63 -14.86 3.57
CA ILE A 173 6.71 -13.49 3.07
C ILE A 173 8.10 -12.88 3.29
N SER A 174 8.84 -13.32 4.30
CA SER A 174 10.17 -12.82 4.62
C SER A 174 11.19 -13.16 3.54
N ASP A 175 11.08 -14.31 2.87
CA ASP A 175 11.97 -14.67 1.76
C ASP A 175 11.73 -13.75 0.55
N ILE A 176 10.47 -13.43 0.26
CA ILE A 176 10.12 -12.47 -0.79
C ILE A 176 10.68 -11.07 -0.47
N ALA A 177 10.54 -10.63 0.80
CA ALA A 177 11.09 -9.34 1.24
C ALA A 177 12.61 -9.26 1.07
N ARG A 178 13.34 -10.31 1.47
CA ARG A 178 14.81 -10.41 1.26
C ARG A 178 15.19 -10.37 -0.22
N ALA A 179 14.43 -11.06 -1.07
CA ALA A 179 14.68 -11.05 -2.51
C ALA A 179 14.47 -9.64 -3.10
N CYS A 180 13.45 -8.90 -2.65
CA CYS A 180 13.22 -7.52 -3.05
C CYS A 180 14.34 -6.58 -2.57
N GLU A 181 14.77 -6.70 -1.31
CA GLU A 181 15.90 -5.92 -0.75
C GLU A 181 17.18 -6.15 -1.55
N ALA A 182 17.51 -7.41 -1.85
CA ALA A 182 18.71 -7.79 -2.60
C ALA A 182 18.75 -7.17 -4.00
N GLU A 183 17.61 -6.95 -4.65
CA GLU A 183 17.53 -6.32 -5.98
C GLU A 183 17.33 -4.79 -5.91
N GLY A 184 17.44 -4.19 -4.72
CA GLY A 184 17.50 -2.75 -4.54
C GLY A 184 16.18 -2.05 -4.18
N ALA A 185 15.22 -2.77 -3.59
CA ALA A 185 14.11 -2.14 -2.89
C ALA A 185 14.64 -1.29 -1.72
N ASN A 186 14.07 -0.10 -1.53
CA ASN A 186 14.44 0.81 -0.43
C ASN A 186 13.51 0.70 0.78
N ALA A 187 12.34 0.10 0.59
CA ALA A 187 11.39 -0.25 1.63
C ALA A 187 10.46 -1.35 1.11
N VAL A 188 9.75 -2.01 2.02
CA VAL A 188 8.66 -2.92 1.67
C VAL A 188 7.38 -2.48 2.38
N SER A 189 6.23 -2.64 1.70
CA SER A 189 4.90 -2.47 2.32
C SER A 189 4.15 -3.80 2.33
N LEU A 190 3.46 -4.11 3.40
CA LEU A 190 2.68 -5.33 3.57
C LEU A 190 1.59 -5.17 4.63
N ILE A 191 0.45 -5.78 4.42
CA ILE A 191 0.11 -6.78 3.40
C ILE A 191 -0.86 -6.22 2.34
N ASN A 192 -0.77 -6.74 1.11
CA ASN A 192 -1.90 -6.63 0.20
C ASN A 192 -3.05 -7.52 0.70
N THR A 193 -4.10 -7.71 -0.08
CA THR A 193 -5.31 -8.43 0.34
C THR A 193 -5.13 -9.95 0.33
N LEU A 194 -5.75 -10.64 1.29
CA LEU A 194 -5.84 -12.09 1.31
C LEU A 194 -6.91 -12.57 0.31
N MET A 195 -6.64 -13.65 -0.40
CA MET A 195 -7.64 -14.26 -1.29
C MET A 195 -8.81 -14.81 -0.48
N GLY A 196 -10.01 -14.45 -0.88
CA GLY A 196 -11.25 -14.88 -0.27
C GLY A 196 -12.38 -15.05 -1.28
N MET A 197 -13.51 -15.59 -0.83
CA MET A 197 -14.72 -15.78 -1.61
C MET A 197 -15.94 -15.57 -0.74
N ALA A 198 -17.01 -15.05 -1.31
CA ALA A 198 -18.34 -15.03 -0.71
C ALA A 198 -19.37 -15.54 -1.72
N ILE A 199 -20.36 -16.28 -1.23
CA ILE A 199 -21.40 -16.91 -2.03
C ILE A 199 -22.75 -16.29 -1.69
N ASP A 200 -23.52 -15.96 -2.72
CA ASP A 200 -24.96 -15.69 -2.60
C ASP A 200 -25.67 -17.05 -2.59
N ILE A 201 -26.19 -17.43 -1.42
CA ILE A 201 -26.80 -18.75 -1.22
C ILE A 201 -28.15 -18.88 -1.89
N GLU A 202 -28.88 -17.77 -2.05
CA GLU A 202 -30.19 -17.77 -2.68
C GLU A 202 -30.07 -17.94 -4.20
N HIS A 203 -29.10 -17.23 -4.81
CA HIS A 203 -28.86 -17.31 -6.25
C HIS A 203 -27.82 -18.40 -6.63
N ARG A 204 -27.19 -19.05 -5.64
CA ARG A 204 -26.18 -20.09 -5.82
C ARG A 204 -25.03 -19.69 -6.74
N CYS A 205 -24.53 -18.48 -6.57
CA CYS A 205 -23.45 -17.90 -7.36
C CYS A 205 -22.45 -17.11 -6.48
N PRO A 206 -21.25 -16.85 -6.96
CA PRO A 206 -20.32 -15.92 -6.28
C PRO A 206 -20.91 -14.52 -6.15
N LYS A 207 -20.62 -13.83 -5.03
CA LYS A 207 -20.97 -12.42 -4.87
C LYS A 207 -20.15 -11.46 -5.72
N LEU A 208 -18.97 -11.88 -6.17
CA LEU A 208 -18.08 -11.10 -7.03
C LEU A 208 -18.09 -11.63 -8.46
N SER A 209 -17.97 -10.75 -9.44
CA SER A 209 -18.05 -11.08 -10.88
C SER A 209 -17.04 -12.14 -11.34
N ILE A 210 -15.85 -12.18 -10.73
CA ILE A 210 -14.78 -13.14 -11.08
C ILE A 210 -14.66 -14.29 -10.07
N GLY A 211 -15.63 -14.43 -9.17
CA GLY A 211 -15.70 -15.52 -8.18
C GLY A 211 -14.98 -15.24 -6.89
N THR A 212 -13.70 -14.88 -6.94
CA THR A 212 -12.86 -14.59 -5.79
C THR A 212 -12.47 -13.11 -5.74
N GLY A 213 -11.98 -12.65 -4.58
CA GLY A 213 -11.49 -11.28 -4.40
C GLY A 213 -10.54 -11.16 -3.23
N GLY A 214 -9.94 -9.99 -3.11
CA GLY A 214 -9.06 -9.68 -1.99
C GLY A 214 -9.86 -9.29 -0.76
N LEU A 215 -9.66 -10.02 0.35
CA LEU A 215 -10.20 -9.70 1.67
C LEU A 215 -9.34 -8.63 2.34
N SER A 216 -9.99 -7.59 2.86
CA SER A 216 -9.40 -6.49 3.63
C SER A 216 -10.30 -6.10 4.83
N GLY A 217 -9.84 -5.19 5.68
CA GLY A 217 -10.54 -4.76 6.88
C GLY A 217 -10.09 -5.53 8.13
N PRO A 218 -10.80 -5.39 9.29
CA PRO A 218 -10.34 -5.89 10.59
C PRO A 218 -9.99 -7.37 10.63
N ALA A 219 -10.65 -8.19 9.80
CA ALA A 219 -10.42 -9.63 9.75
C ALA A 219 -8.96 -10.02 9.44
N VAL A 220 -8.22 -9.18 8.70
CA VAL A 220 -6.85 -9.51 8.28
C VAL A 220 -5.77 -8.96 9.22
N LYS A 221 -6.12 -8.11 10.20
CA LYS A 221 -5.14 -7.44 11.08
C LYS A 221 -4.17 -8.40 11.77
N PRO A 222 -4.61 -9.48 12.43
CA PRO A 222 -3.67 -10.38 13.13
C PRO A 222 -2.65 -11.04 12.20
N VAL A 223 -3.05 -11.33 10.95
CA VAL A 223 -2.16 -11.87 9.93
C VAL A 223 -1.15 -10.82 9.49
N ALA A 224 -1.62 -9.58 9.27
CA ALA A 224 -0.79 -8.46 8.85
C ALA A 224 0.26 -8.11 9.92
N VAL A 225 -0.12 -7.98 11.19
CA VAL A 225 0.78 -7.69 12.31
C VAL A 225 1.89 -8.75 12.40
N ARG A 226 1.52 -10.05 12.37
CA ARG A 226 2.50 -11.13 12.36
C ARG A 226 3.46 -11.04 11.19
N MET A 227 2.95 -10.81 9.98
CA MET A 227 3.80 -10.72 8.79
C MET A 227 4.74 -9.51 8.83
N VAL A 228 4.29 -8.37 9.35
CA VAL A 228 5.15 -7.19 9.57
C VAL A 228 6.28 -7.51 10.53
N HIS A 229 5.98 -8.16 11.65
CA HIS A 229 6.99 -8.59 12.62
C HIS A 229 8.02 -9.56 12.01
N ASP A 230 7.56 -10.57 11.25
CA ASP A 230 8.44 -11.53 10.59
C ASP A 230 9.36 -10.85 9.57
N VAL A 231 8.82 -9.91 8.78
CA VAL A 231 9.58 -9.18 7.76
C VAL A 231 10.54 -8.18 8.41
N HIS A 232 10.12 -7.45 9.44
CA HIS A 232 11.00 -6.53 10.17
C HIS A 232 12.27 -7.22 10.69
N LYS A 233 12.14 -8.46 11.16
CA LYS A 233 13.30 -9.27 11.61
C LYS A 233 14.15 -9.82 10.45
N ALA A 234 13.64 -9.78 9.23
CA ALA A 234 14.26 -10.44 8.08
C ALA A 234 15.02 -9.49 7.14
N VAL A 235 14.72 -8.19 7.15
CA VAL A 235 15.31 -7.17 6.26
C VAL A 235 15.87 -6.00 7.05
N ASN A 236 16.76 -5.20 6.40
CA ASN A 236 17.34 -4.00 7.01
C ASN A 236 16.69 -2.71 6.51
N ILE A 237 15.80 -2.80 5.51
CA ILE A 237 15.07 -1.67 4.94
C ILE A 237 13.78 -1.40 5.71
N PRO A 238 13.25 -0.15 5.73
CA PRO A 238 12.02 0.19 6.39
C PRO A 238 10.84 -0.68 5.96
N VAL A 239 9.97 -1.01 6.93
CA VAL A 239 8.74 -1.77 6.72
C VAL A 239 7.55 -0.83 6.89
N ILE A 240 6.63 -0.82 5.93
CA ILE A 240 5.38 -0.08 5.99
C ILE A 240 4.24 -1.09 6.20
N GLY A 241 3.54 -0.97 7.32
CA GLY A 241 2.50 -1.93 7.71
C GLY A 241 1.12 -1.51 7.20
N LEU A 242 0.33 -2.46 6.67
CA LEU A 242 -1.08 -2.24 6.35
C LEU A 242 -1.89 -3.52 6.42
N GLY A 243 -3.19 -3.35 6.66
CA GLY A 243 -4.14 -4.47 6.72
C GLY A 243 -4.94 -4.47 8.03
N GLY A 244 -6.17 -3.98 7.97
CA GLY A 244 -7.12 -4.03 9.09
C GLY A 244 -6.96 -2.95 10.15
N ILE A 245 -6.18 -1.91 9.89
CA ILE A 245 -6.03 -0.75 10.79
C ILE A 245 -7.31 0.09 10.73
N MET A 246 -8.00 0.21 11.87
CA MET A 246 -9.23 0.96 12.05
C MET A 246 -9.10 2.04 13.12
N THR A 247 -8.17 1.86 14.07
CA THR A 247 -7.96 2.73 15.23
C THR A 247 -6.49 3.06 15.44
N ALA A 248 -6.19 3.96 16.37
CA ALA A 248 -4.81 4.28 16.75
C ALA A 248 -4.12 3.09 17.42
N GLU A 249 -4.85 2.33 18.22
CA GLU A 249 -4.35 1.12 18.88
C GLU A 249 -3.88 0.09 17.86
N ASP A 250 -4.65 -0.08 16.77
CA ASP A 250 -4.24 -0.95 15.67
C ASP A 250 -2.92 -0.46 15.05
N ALA A 251 -2.80 0.83 14.76
CA ALA A 251 -1.57 1.41 14.20
C ALA A 251 -0.37 1.22 15.14
N ILE A 252 -0.57 1.37 16.45
CA ILE A 252 0.45 1.17 17.48
C ILE A 252 0.92 -0.28 17.51
N GLU A 253 0.02 -1.27 17.39
CA GLU A 253 0.40 -2.67 17.25
C GLU A 253 1.36 -2.89 16.08
N PHE A 254 1.09 -2.25 14.92
CA PHE A 254 1.97 -2.31 13.76
C PHE A 254 3.34 -1.68 14.02
N PHE A 255 3.40 -0.52 14.70
CA PHE A 255 4.69 0.09 15.08
C PHE A 255 5.46 -0.83 16.00
N MET A 256 4.83 -1.36 17.05
CA MET A 256 5.48 -2.29 17.98
C MET A 256 5.97 -3.56 17.29
N ALA A 257 5.27 -4.03 16.25
CA ALA A 257 5.69 -5.15 15.42
C ALA A 257 6.85 -4.83 14.46
N GLY A 258 7.24 -3.54 14.33
CA GLY A 258 8.39 -3.12 13.54
C GLY A 258 8.06 -2.28 12.29
N ALA A 259 6.82 -1.87 12.10
CA ALA A 259 6.49 -0.94 11.03
C ALA A 259 7.07 0.46 11.32
N THR A 260 7.77 1.04 10.35
CA THR A 260 8.25 2.44 10.39
C THR A 260 7.12 3.43 10.07
N ALA A 261 6.18 3.02 9.23
CA ALA A 261 4.98 3.76 8.85
C ALA A 261 3.82 2.79 8.63
N VAL A 262 2.59 3.30 8.54
CA VAL A 262 1.40 2.48 8.26
C VAL A 262 0.53 3.11 7.20
N GLU A 263 -0.19 2.28 6.41
CA GLU A 263 -1.16 2.73 5.42
C GLU A 263 -2.57 2.34 5.85
N ILE A 264 -3.47 3.31 5.87
CA ILE A 264 -4.89 3.12 6.20
C ILE A 264 -5.67 2.88 4.90
N GLY A 265 -6.30 1.72 4.80
CA GLY A 265 -7.04 1.29 3.61
C GLY A 265 -8.54 1.32 3.78
N THR A 266 -9.15 0.15 4.00
CA THR A 266 -10.59 -0.09 4.05
C THR A 266 -11.35 0.86 4.98
N ALA A 267 -10.72 1.32 6.06
CA ALA A 267 -11.30 2.27 7.02
C ALA A 267 -11.73 3.59 6.35
N ASN A 268 -11.04 4.03 5.29
CA ASN A 268 -11.40 5.26 4.54
C ASN A 268 -12.75 5.17 3.85
N PHE A 269 -13.26 3.97 3.55
CA PHE A 269 -14.62 3.79 2.99
C PHE A 269 -15.71 4.00 4.03
N ILE A 270 -15.39 3.80 5.32
CA ILE A 270 -16.33 3.99 6.43
C ILE A 270 -16.28 5.45 6.90
N ASP A 271 -15.06 5.98 7.06
CA ASP A 271 -14.82 7.35 7.50
C ASP A 271 -13.63 7.94 6.73
N PRO A 272 -13.85 8.83 5.77
CA PRO A 272 -12.77 9.45 4.99
C PRO A 272 -11.76 10.24 5.85
N THR A 273 -12.13 10.64 7.07
CA THR A 273 -11.28 11.39 8.00
C THR A 273 -10.47 10.50 8.95
N VAL A 274 -10.65 9.17 8.87
CA VAL A 274 -10.08 8.22 9.83
C VAL A 274 -8.55 8.27 9.90
N THR A 275 -7.88 8.47 8.76
CA THR A 275 -6.41 8.58 8.70
C THR A 275 -5.91 9.73 9.56
N LEU A 276 -6.55 10.89 9.50
CA LEU A 276 -6.24 12.05 10.34
C LEU A 276 -6.55 11.81 11.82
N LYS A 277 -7.70 11.16 12.12
CA LYS A 277 -8.07 10.78 13.49
C LYS A 277 -7.06 9.83 14.12
N ILE A 278 -6.61 8.83 13.38
CA ILE A 278 -5.59 7.88 13.82
C ILE A 278 -4.27 8.62 14.11
N LYS A 279 -3.81 9.50 13.21
CA LYS A 279 -2.61 10.33 13.43
C LYS A 279 -2.67 11.08 14.76
N ASN A 280 -3.76 11.79 15.01
CA ASN A 280 -3.92 12.60 16.23
C ASN A 280 -4.01 11.72 17.49
N ALA A 281 -4.68 10.58 17.41
CA ALA A 281 -4.80 9.66 18.53
C ALA A 281 -3.49 8.93 18.85
N VAL A 282 -2.69 8.57 17.83
CA VAL A 282 -1.32 8.03 18.00
C VAL A 282 -0.44 9.04 18.72
N ALA A 283 -0.42 10.31 18.29
CA ALA A 283 0.33 11.37 18.95
C ALA A 283 -0.04 11.49 20.44
N SER A 284 -1.34 11.52 20.73
CA SER A 284 -1.86 11.62 22.09
C SER A 284 -1.49 10.38 22.95
N TRP A 285 -1.49 9.19 22.34
CA TRP A 285 -1.08 7.95 23.02
C TRP A 285 0.40 8.00 23.40
N LEU A 286 1.27 8.39 22.48
CA LEU A 286 2.71 8.51 22.69
C LEU A 286 3.02 9.53 23.81
N GLU A 287 2.34 10.69 23.81
CA GLU A 287 2.49 11.68 24.89
C GLU A 287 2.12 11.13 26.26
N ARG A 288 0.98 10.43 26.38
CA ARG A 288 0.54 9.81 27.65
C ARG A 288 1.50 8.73 28.16
N HIS A 289 2.25 8.08 27.26
CA HIS A 289 3.21 7.03 27.61
C HIS A 289 4.65 7.55 27.75
N GLY A 290 4.87 8.88 27.68
CA GLY A 290 6.18 9.50 27.86
C GLY A 290 7.17 9.27 26.74
N CYS A 291 6.69 8.84 25.56
CA CYS A 291 7.51 8.68 24.37
C CYS A 291 7.91 10.04 23.81
N LYS A 292 9.14 10.17 23.31
CA LYS A 292 9.64 11.39 22.66
C LYS A 292 9.40 11.34 21.16
N SER A 293 9.41 10.16 20.58
CA SER A 293 9.21 9.90 19.15
C SER A 293 8.37 8.66 18.94
N VAL A 294 7.73 8.55 17.79
CA VAL A 294 7.10 7.30 17.33
C VAL A 294 8.13 6.17 17.18
N LEU A 295 9.38 6.51 16.90
CA LEU A 295 10.47 5.54 16.79
C LEU A 295 10.79 4.84 18.10
N ASP A 296 10.41 5.41 19.24
CA ASP A 296 10.61 4.78 20.57
C ASP A 296 9.81 3.47 20.73
N ILE A 297 8.80 3.26 19.89
CA ILE A 297 7.94 2.05 19.93
C ILE A 297 8.09 1.14 18.72
N VAL A 298 8.95 1.48 17.76
CA VAL A 298 9.14 0.64 16.56
C VAL A 298 9.98 -0.59 16.89
N GLY A 299 9.39 -1.78 16.65
CA GLY A 299 10.10 -3.05 16.81
C GLY A 299 10.45 -3.42 18.23
N VAL A 300 9.64 -3.01 19.20
CA VAL A 300 9.89 -3.30 20.63
C VAL A 300 9.36 -4.67 21.08
N VAL A 301 8.73 -5.45 20.17
CA VAL A 301 8.17 -6.78 20.43
C VAL A 301 8.99 -7.87 19.73
#